data_3bb694599c1af42055e7969f68963629
#
_entry.id   3bb694599c1af42055e7969f68963629
#
_cell.length_a   1.000
_cell.length_b   1.000
_cell.length_c   1.000
_cell.angle_alpha   90.00
_cell.angle_beta   90.00
_cell.angle_gamma   90.00
#
_symmetry.space_group_name_H-M   'P 1'
#
loop_
_entity.id
_entity.type
_entity.pdbx_description
1 polymer ?
#
loop_
_entity_poly.entity_id
_entity_poly.type
_entity_poly.pdbx_seq_one_letter_code
_entity_poly.pdbx_strand_id
1 'polypeptide(L)'
;MKKLIVVTGASSGIGKAIAQHFSALGHPLLLVARRVENLVAMNLPNTLCEKVDVTDKASFDAAVTKAEAQFGPVDCLVNNAGVMLLGQIDDQAASEFKTMFDVNVLGLLNGMQAVLAPMKARNTGTIINISSIAGRKTFGAHAAYCGTKFAVHAITENVREEVADSNVRVITIAPGAVETELLSHTTSEDIKAGYESWKDSMGGVISADDIAGTITFAYSQPQHVCIREIVIAATRQQP
;
A
#
# COMPACT_ATOMS: atom_id res chain seq x y z
N MET A 1 -10.93 -13.54 19.04
CA MET A 1 -10.33 -12.19 19.11
C MET A 1 -10.11 -11.69 17.70
N LYS A 2 -10.22 -10.38 17.46
CA LYS A 2 -9.82 -9.76 16.20
C LYS A 2 -8.30 -9.86 16.05
N LYS A 3 -7.82 -9.95 14.82
CA LYS A 3 -6.43 -10.25 14.51
C LYS A 3 -5.66 -8.98 14.15
N LEU A 4 -4.36 -8.97 14.39
CA LEU A 4 -3.47 -7.82 14.13
C LEU A 4 -3.34 -7.52 12.63
N ILE A 5 -3.57 -6.25 12.27
CA ILE A 5 -3.38 -5.71 10.93
C ILE A 5 -2.23 -4.70 10.95
N VAL A 6 -1.31 -4.83 10.03
CA VAL A 6 -0.20 -3.88 9.83
C VAL A 6 -0.50 -3.03 8.59
N VAL A 7 -0.40 -1.70 8.71
CA VAL A 7 -0.60 -0.78 7.57
C VAL A 7 0.61 0.13 7.44
N THR A 8 1.27 0.10 6.29
CA THR A 8 2.38 0.99 5.98
C THR A 8 1.88 2.26 5.28
N GLY A 9 2.57 3.40 5.50
CA GLY A 9 2.16 4.68 4.94
C GLY A 9 0.81 5.17 5.47
N ALA A 10 0.48 4.83 6.72
CA ALA A 10 -0.84 5.07 7.31
C ALA A 10 -1.09 6.54 7.74
N SER A 11 -0.13 7.46 7.52
CA SER A 11 -0.24 8.85 7.99
C SER A 11 -1.16 9.75 7.16
N SER A 12 -1.58 9.32 5.97
CA SER A 12 -2.46 10.10 5.07
C SER A 12 -3.14 9.20 4.02
N GLY A 13 -4.03 9.78 3.24
CA GLY A 13 -4.66 9.19 2.06
C GLY A 13 -5.25 7.79 2.29
N ILE A 14 -4.95 6.88 1.38
CA ILE A 14 -5.45 5.50 1.39
C ILE A 14 -5.06 4.77 2.69
N GLY A 15 -3.81 4.91 3.14
CA GLY A 15 -3.34 4.23 4.36
C GLY A 15 -4.09 4.66 5.61
N LYS A 16 -4.42 5.96 5.73
CA LYS A 16 -5.25 6.49 6.82
C LYS A 16 -6.66 5.91 6.77
N ALA A 17 -7.29 5.89 5.61
CA ALA A 17 -8.63 5.32 5.44
C ALA A 17 -8.65 3.82 5.77
N ILE A 18 -7.65 3.06 5.33
CA ILE A 18 -7.49 1.62 5.67
C ILE A 18 -7.42 1.44 7.19
N ALA A 19 -6.59 2.24 7.88
CA ALA A 19 -6.46 2.17 9.34
C ALA A 19 -7.81 2.42 10.04
N GLN A 20 -8.56 3.43 9.60
CA GLN A 20 -9.88 3.76 10.13
C GLN A 20 -10.90 2.65 9.91
N HIS A 21 -10.93 2.04 8.71
CA HIS A 21 -11.84 0.94 8.39
C HIS A 21 -11.56 -0.30 9.25
N PHE A 22 -10.29 -0.74 9.36
CA PHE A 22 -9.96 -1.90 10.21
C PHE A 22 -10.16 -1.62 11.70
N SER A 23 -9.91 -0.40 12.16
CA SER A 23 -10.21 0.03 13.53
C SER A 23 -11.71 -0.04 13.83
N ALA A 24 -12.55 0.46 12.91
CA ALA A 24 -14.02 0.38 13.04
C ALA A 24 -14.54 -1.06 13.10
N LEU A 25 -13.84 -1.99 12.44
CA LEU A 25 -14.09 -3.44 12.53
C LEU A 25 -13.54 -4.08 13.81
N GLY A 26 -12.87 -3.31 14.69
CA GLY A 26 -12.34 -3.75 15.98
C GLY A 26 -11.02 -4.51 15.91
N HIS A 27 -10.27 -4.42 14.81
CA HIS A 27 -8.95 -5.01 14.68
C HIS A 27 -7.89 -4.23 15.46
N PRO A 28 -6.97 -4.88 16.20
CA PRO A 28 -5.76 -4.23 16.65
C PRO A 28 -4.86 -3.88 15.46
N LEU A 29 -4.16 -2.74 15.57
CA LEU A 29 -3.39 -2.17 14.47
C LEU A 29 -1.94 -1.93 14.84
N LEU A 30 -1.03 -2.20 13.91
CA LEU A 30 0.27 -1.55 13.82
C LEU A 30 0.24 -0.58 12.65
N LEU A 31 0.37 0.71 12.93
CA LEU A 31 0.45 1.76 11.92
C LEU A 31 1.88 2.28 11.86
N VAL A 32 2.46 2.26 10.67
CA VAL A 32 3.83 2.74 10.45
C VAL A 32 3.88 3.83 9.39
N ALA A 33 4.60 4.89 9.68
CA ALA A 33 4.89 5.99 8.76
C ALA A 33 6.07 6.82 9.27
N ARG A 34 6.65 7.66 8.41
CA ARG A 34 7.67 8.65 8.82
C ARG A 34 7.09 9.76 9.71
N ARG A 35 5.83 10.19 9.43
CA ARG A 35 5.08 11.21 10.18
C ARG A 35 4.25 10.52 11.28
N VAL A 36 4.91 10.09 12.36
CA VAL A 36 4.24 9.34 13.45
C VAL A 36 3.19 10.19 14.19
N GLU A 37 3.38 11.49 14.24
CA GLU A 37 2.44 12.44 14.84
C GLU A 37 1.05 12.37 14.20
N ASN A 38 0.97 12.17 12.89
CA ASN A 38 -0.30 12.00 12.18
C ASN A 38 -0.98 10.65 12.54
N LEU A 39 -0.19 9.61 12.82
CA LEU A 39 -0.73 8.32 13.27
C LEU A 39 -1.37 8.43 14.64
N VAL A 40 -0.65 9.06 15.57
CA VAL A 40 -1.12 9.27 16.95
C VAL A 40 -2.36 10.18 16.98
N ALA A 41 -2.40 11.21 16.14
CA ALA A 41 -3.53 12.14 16.04
C ALA A 41 -4.85 11.47 15.60
N MET A 42 -4.80 10.30 14.95
CA MET A 42 -6.02 9.54 14.64
C MET A 42 -6.72 8.97 15.86
N ASN A 43 -6.02 8.83 16.98
CA ASN A 43 -6.54 8.34 18.26
C ASN A 43 -7.39 7.05 18.15
N LEU A 44 -6.92 6.09 17.35
CA LEU A 44 -7.63 4.83 17.12
C LEU A 44 -7.41 3.85 18.28
N PRO A 45 -8.46 3.13 18.75
CA PRO A 45 -8.32 2.16 19.82
C PRO A 45 -7.43 0.96 19.40
N ASN A 46 -6.79 0.30 20.37
CA ASN A 46 -5.97 -0.90 20.17
C ASN A 46 -4.93 -0.72 19.05
N THR A 47 -4.28 0.44 19.00
CA THR A 47 -3.37 0.81 17.93
C THR A 47 -1.98 1.14 18.47
N LEU A 48 -0.96 0.52 17.89
CA LEU A 48 0.44 0.87 18.06
C LEU A 48 0.89 1.72 16.87
N CYS A 49 1.39 2.93 17.14
CA CYS A 49 1.90 3.86 16.14
C CYS A 49 3.42 3.92 16.24
N GLU A 50 4.13 3.60 15.15
CA GLU A 50 5.59 3.56 15.13
C GLU A 50 6.14 4.45 14.00
N LYS A 51 7.20 5.20 14.31
CA LYS A 51 7.95 5.96 13.31
C LYS A 51 8.87 5.02 12.57
N VAL A 52 8.50 4.65 11.35
CA VAL A 52 9.29 3.74 10.49
C VAL A 52 9.40 4.33 9.10
N ASP A 53 10.60 4.32 8.55
CA ASP A 53 10.81 4.36 7.10
C ASP A 53 10.80 2.92 6.59
N VAL A 54 9.94 2.61 5.62
CA VAL A 54 9.81 1.24 5.08
C VAL A 54 11.09 0.75 4.38
N THR A 55 12.01 1.66 4.04
CA THR A 55 13.32 1.32 3.49
C THR A 55 14.31 0.83 4.55
N ASP A 56 14.04 1.11 5.83
CA ASP A 56 14.80 0.59 6.97
C ASP A 56 14.17 -0.71 7.49
N LYS A 57 14.68 -1.83 6.98
CA LYS A 57 14.18 -3.16 7.36
C LYS A 57 14.29 -3.43 8.86
N ALA A 58 15.38 -3.00 9.51
CA ALA A 58 15.59 -3.30 10.92
C ALA A 58 14.55 -2.57 11.80
N SER A 59 14.24 -1.32 11.51
CA SER A 59 13.21 -0.58 12.24
C SER A 59 11.82 -1.14 11.97
N PHE A 60 11.54 -1.61 10.74
CA PHE A 60 10.28 -2.28 10.42
C PHE A 60 10.11 -3.58 11.19
N ASP A 61 11.12 -4.47 11.19
CA ASP A 61 11.10 -5.74 11.91
C ASP A 61 10.91 -5.52 13.43
N ALA A 62 11.56 -4.51 14.00
CA ALA A 62 11.40 -4.17 15.42
C ALA A 62 9.96 -3.71 15.74
N ALA A 63 9.35 -2.90 14.87
CA ALA A 63 7.97 -2.46 15.03
C ALA A 63 6.98 -3.63 14.96
N VAL A 64 7.17 -4.56 14.01
CA VAL A 64 6.36 -5.78 13.91
C VAL A 64 6.49 -6.63 15.15
N THR A 65 7.72 -6.89 15.61
CA THR A 65 7.98 -7.69 16.84
C THR A 65 7.28 -7.09 18.05
N LYS A 66 7.35 -5.76 18.21
CA LYS A 66 6.68 -5.04 19.30
C LYS A 66 5.15 -5.18 19.24
N ALA A 67 4.57 -5.07 18.05
CA ALA A 67 3.14 -5.21 17.85
C ALA A 67 2.67 -6.65 18.11
N GLU A 68 3.41 -7.64 17.64
CA GLU A 68 3.08 -9.06 17.88
C GLU A 68 3.15 -9.44 19.37
N ALA A 69 4.08 -8.87 20.12
CA ALA A 69 4.16 -9.06 21.57
C ALA A 69 2.92 -8.53 22.30
N GLN A 70 2.29 -7.47 21.77
CA GLN A 70 1.12 -6.83 22.37
C GLN A 70 -0.21 -7.42 21.90
N PHE A 71 -0.34 -7.76 20.62
CA PHE A 71 -1.61 -8.07 19.97
C PHE A 71 -1.68 -9.48 19.37
N GLY A 72 -0.59 -10.25 19.46
CA GLY A 72 -0.48 -11.53 18.80
C GLY A 72 0.00 -11.42 17.34
N PRO A 73 0.11 -12.55 16.64
CA PRO A 73 0.76 -12.62 15.34
C PRO A 73 0.04 -11.77 14.25
N VAL A 74 0.82 -11.18 13.37
CA VAL A 74 0.30 -10.42 12.22
C VAL A 74 -0.53 -11.32 11.33
N ASP A 75 -1.80 -11.01 11.15
CA ASP A 75 -2.71 -11.73 10.25
C ASP A 75 -2.82 -11.08 8.87
N CYS A 76 -2.73 -9.75 8.82
CA CYS A 76 -2.72 -9.03 7.55
C CYS A 76 -1.65 -7.94 7.54
N LEU A 77 -0.89 -7.88 6.46
CA LEU A 77 -0.02 -6.77 6.11
C LEU A 77 -0.60 -6.04 4.90
N VAL A 78 -0.80 -4.73 5.02
CA VAL A 78 -1.11 -3.86 3.89
C VAL A 78 0.11 -3.00 3.55
N ASN A 79 0.83 -3.37 2.50
CA ASN A 79 1.92 -2.58 1.92
C ASN A 79 1.31 -1.45 1.09
N ASN A 80 1.07 -0.31 1.75
CA ASN A 80 0.48 0.87 1.12
C ASN A 80 1.48 2.02 0.95
N ALA A 81 2.55 2.07 1.74
CA ALA A 81 3.57 3.12 1.61
C ALA A 81 4.06 3.26 0.16
N GLY A 82 4.06 4.48 -0.35
CA GLY A 82 4.50 4.76 -1.72
C GLY A 82 4.67 6.25 -1.98
N VAL A 83 5.46 6.55 -2.99
CA VAL A 83 5.70 7.90 -3.50
C VAL A 83 5.52 7.93 -5.01
N MET A 84 5.07 9.08 -5.52
CA MET A 84 4.91 9.32 -6.95
C MET A 84 5.58 10.66 -7.29
N LEU A 85 6.71 10.56 -7.97
CA LEU A 85 7.51 11.68 -8.45
C LEU A 85 7.45 11.62 -9.98
N LEU A 86 6.66 12.50 -10.57
CA LEU A 86 6.43 12.52 -12.02
C LEU A 86 7.37 13.49 -12.72
N GLY A 87 7.90 13.06 -13.86
CA GLY A 87 8.81 13.86 -14.68
C GLY A 87 9.06 13.22 -16.04
N GLN A 88 9.49 14.03 -17.02
CA GLN A 88 9.99 13.50 -18.29
C GLN A 88 11.31 12.78 -18.05
N ILE A 89 11.54 11.67 -18.75
CA ILE A 89 12.69 10.79 -18.49
C ILE A 89 14.05 11.47 -18.72
N ASP A 90 14.09 12.44 -19.62
CA ASP A 90 15.29 13.18 -20.00
C ASP A 90 15.62 14.33 -19.04
N ASP A 91 14.68 14.72 -18.16
CA ASP A 91 14.83 15.86 -17.23
C ASP A 91 14.67 15.45 -15.75
N GLN A 92 14.08 14.31 -15.47
CA GLN A 92 13.82 13.86 -14.10
C GLN A 92 15.11 13.43 -13.38
N ALA A 93 15.31 13.92 -12.15
CA ALA A 93 16.51 13.63 -11.36
C ALA A 93 16.63 12.14 -11.00
N ALA A 94 17.85 11.57 -11.14
CA ALA A 94 18.12 10.18 -10.79
C ALA A 94 17.83 9.85 -9.32
N SER A 95 17.91 10.82 -8.40
CA SER A 95 17.54 10.67 -7.00
C SER A 95 16.05 10.40 -6.81
N GLU A 96 15.19 10.94 -7.68
CA GLU A 96 13.75 10.67 -7.66
C GLU A 96 13.45 9.23 -8.10
N PHE A 97 14.16 8.75 -9.14
CA PHE A 97 14.07 7.34 -9.55
C PHE A 97 14.44 6.42 -8.38
N LYS A 98 15.61 6.68 -7.77
CA LYS A 98 16.07 5.89 -6.63
C LYS A 98 15.03 5.89 -5.50
N THR A 99 14.52 7.06 -5.13
CA THR A 99 13.51 7.19 -4.07
C THR A 99 12.25 6.37 -4.37
N MET A 100 11.75 6.41 -5.60
CA MET A 100 10.58 5.62 -5.99
C MET A 100 10.84 4.12 -5.90
N PHE A 101 11.98 3.62 -6.37
CA PHE A 101 12.32 2.20 -6.27
C PHE A 101 12.58 1.77 -4.82
N ASP A 102 13.27 2.57 -4.03
CA ASP A 102 13.54 2.27 -2.61
C ASP A 102 12.21 2.16 -1.82
N VAL A 103 11.31 3.11 -1.97
CA VAL A 103 10.05 3.12 -1.20
C VAL A 103 9.04 2.12 -1.76
N ASN A 104 8.74 2.20 -3.07
CA ASN A 104 7.62 1.45 -3.67
C ASN A 104 7.95 -0.04 -3.89
N VAL A 105 9.23 -0.39 -4.02
CA VAL A 105 9.67 -1.76 -4.31
C VAL A 105 10.42 -2.37 -3.13
N LEU A 106 11.55 -1.79 -2.72
CA LEU A 106 12.32 -2.37 -1.59
C LEU A 106 11.56 -2.28 -0.28
N GLY A 107 10.86 -1.17 -0.02
CA GLY A 107 10.01 -1.02 1.17
C GLY A 107 8.89 -2.07 1.24
N LEU A 108 8.27 -2.38 0.09
CA LEU A 108 7.27 -3.44 0.00
C LEU A 108 7.88 -4.82 0.27
N LEU A 109 9.06 -5.12 -0.30
CA LEU A 109 9.77 -6.37 -0.06
C LEU A 109 10.16 -6.53 1.42
N ASN A 110 10.64 -5.46 2.07
CA ASN A 110 10.94 -5.46 3.51
C ASN A 110 9.70 -5.86 4.33
N GLY A 111 8.55 -5.27 4.01
CA GLY A 111 7.28 -5.61 4.66
C GLY A 111 6.91 -7.09 4.48
N MET A 112 6.98 -7.58 3.25
CA MET A 112 6.69 -9.01 2.97
C MET A 112 7.64 -9.94 3.73
N GLN A 113 8.94 -9.66 3.73
CA GLN A 113 9.94 -10.48 4.44
C GLN A 113 9.70 -10.52 5.96
N ALA A 114 9.20 -9.45 6.55
CA ALA A 114 8.94 -9.39 7.99
C ALA A 114 7.82 -10.36 8.44
N VAL A 115 6.84 -10.66 7.57
CA VAL A 115 5.65 -11.43 7.96
C VAL A 115 5.49 -12.77 7.25
N LEU A 116 6.13 -12.98 6.10
CA LEU A 116 5.86 -14.13 5.24
C LEU A 116 6.23 -15.47 5.88
N ALA A 117 7.42 -15.59 6.44
CA ALA A 117 7.87 -16.84 7.07
C ALA A 117 6.98 -17.27 8.25
N PRO A 118 6.64 -16.38 9.22
CA PRO A 118 5.68 -16.72 10.27
C PRO A 118 4.27 -17.04 9.73
N MET A 119 3.79 -16.38 8.68
CA MET A 119 2.50 -16.69 8.05
C MET A 119 2.49 -18.08 7.42
N LYS A 120 3.55 -18.46 6.69
CA LYS A 120 3.72 -19.81 6.14
C LYS A 120 3.74 -20.86 7.25
N ALA A 121 4.50 -20.64 8.33
CA ALA A 121 4.60 -21.57 9.46
C ALA A 121 3.24 -21.80 10.16
N ARG A 122 2.38 -20.77 10.22
CA ARG A 122 1.02 -20.86 10.79
C ARG A 122 -0.02 -21.36 9.79
N ASN A 123 0.36 -21.50 8.51
CA ASN A 123 -0.55 -21.83 7.42
C ASN A 123 -1.75 -20.89 7.30
N THR A 124 -1.55 -19.59 7.61
CA THR A 124 -2.58 -18.54 7.51
C THR A 124 -1.95 -17.16 7.51
N GLY A 125 -2.53 -16.26 6.77
CA GLY A 125 -2.14 -14.86 6.68
C GLY A 125 -2.61 -14.22 5.37
N THR A 126 -2.55 -12.90 5.31
CA THR A 126 -2.91 -12.14 4.13
C THR A 126 -1.91 -11.01 3.92
N ILE A 127 -1.40 -10.87 2.71
CA ILE A 127 -0.58 -9.73 2.28
C ILE A 127 -1.35 -9.01 1.18
N ILE A 128 -1.53 -7.71 1.34
CA ILE A 128 -2.20 -6.85 0.36
C ILE A 128 -1.21 -5.77 -0.09
N ASN A 129 -0.85 -5.80 -1.36
CA ASN A 129 0.09 -4.86 -1.96
C ASN A 129 -0.67 -3.81 -2.78
N ILE A 130 -0.47 -2.54 -2.44
CA ILE A 130 -1.09 -1.44 -3.19
C ILE A 130 -0.21 -1.10 -4.39
N SER A 131 -0.70 -1.50 -5.56
CA SER A 131 -0.13 -1.14 -6.85
C SER A 131 -0.82 0.12 -7.41
N SER A 132 -1.15 0.10 -8.68
CA SER A 132 -1.83 1.15 -9.43
C SER A 132 -2.25 0.59 -10.79
N ILE A 133 -3.19 1.24 -11.47
CA ILE A 133 -3.37 1.04 -12.93
C ILE A 133 -2.07 1.32 -13.70
N ALA A 134 -1.18 2.18 -13.17
CA ALA A 134 0.16 2.42 -13.70
C ALA A 134 1.10 1.21 -13.60
N GLY A 135 0.68 0.11 -12.97
CA GLY A 135 1.34 -1.20 -13.02
C GLY A 135 0.79 -2.12 -14.10
N ARG A 136 -0.19 -1.68 -14.89
CA ARG A 136 -0.82 -2.44 -15.99
C ARG A 136 -0.71 -1.74 -17.33
N LYS A 137 -0.60 -0.42 -17.33
CA LYS A 137 -0.36 0.40 -18.53
C LYS A 137 0.59 1.55 -18.16
N THR A 138 1.14 2.18 -19.18
CA THR A 138 2.04 3.32 -19.03
C THR A 138 1.33 4.65 -19.29
N PHE A 139 1.88 5.72 -18.73
CA PHE A 139 1.41 7.08 -18.91
C PHE A 139 2.61 8.00 -19.21
N GLY A 140 2.36 9.11 -19.89
CA GLY A 140 3.38 10.15 -20.11
C GLY A 140 3.90 10.68 -18.77
N ALA A 141 5.16 11.03 -18.68
CA ALA A 141 5.83 11.53 -17.48
C ALA A 141 5.84 10.57 -16.26
N HIS A 142 5.47 9.30 -16.43
CA HIS A 142 5.37 8.30 -15.34
C HIS A 142 6.39 7.17 -15.46
N ALA A 143 7.46 7.29 -16.25
CA ALA A 143 8.33 6.17 -16.60
C ALA A 143 8.82 5.37 -15.38
N ALA A 144 9.47 6.01 -14.40
CA ALA A 144 9.97 5.35 -13.22
C ALA A 144 8.83 4.89 -12.28
N TYR A 145 7.78 5.70 -12.10
CA TYR A 145 6.63 5.32 -11.29
C TYR A 145 5.94 4.08 -11.85
N CYS A 146 5.64 4.04 -13.17
CA CYS A 146 5.12 2.85 -13.83
C CYS A 146 6.05 1.65 -13.60
N GLY A 147 7.35 1.81 -13.79
CA GLY A 147 8.33 0.76 -13.54
C GLY A 147 8.22 0.15 -12.14
N THR A 148 8.07 0.99 -11.11
CA THR A 148 7.87 0.49 -9.74
C THR A 148 6.54 -0.26 -9.57
N LYS A 149 5.47 0.20 -10.20
CA LYS A 149 4.14 -0.44 -10.06
C LYS A 149 4.02 -1.72 -10.88
N PHE A 150 4.67 -1.82 -12.04
CA PHE A 150 4.85 -3.09 -12.74
C PHE A 150 5.68 -4.08 -11.91
N ALA A 151 6.75 -3.62 -11.24
CA ALA A 151 7.52 -4.46 -10.33
C ALA A 151 6.66 -5.00 -9.18
N VAL A 152 5.77 -4.17 -8.58
CA VAL A 152 4.83 -4.62 -7.53
C VAL A 152 3.92 -5.74 -8.03
N HIS A 153 3.39 -5.66 -9.26
CA HIS A 153 2.58 -6.74 -9.86
C HIS A 153 3.40 -8.03 -10.01
N ALA A 154 4.59 -7.94 -10.62
CA ALA A 154 5.44 -9.10 -10.84
C ALA A 154 5.88 -9.77 -9.53
N ILE A 155 6.30 -8.97 -8.53
CA ILE A 155 6.68 -9.47 -7.20
C ILE A 155 5.49 -10.15 -6.53
N THR A 156 4.31 -9.53 -6.55
CA THR A 156 3.10 -10.07 -5.91
C THR A 156 2.72 -11.42 -6.53
N GLU A 157 2.79 -11.54 -7.84
CA GLU A 157 2.48 -12.80 -8.55
C GLU A 157 3.51 -13.88 -8.21
N ASN A 158 4.81 -13.56 -8.27
CA ASN A 158 5.87 -14.52 -7.93
C ASN A 158 5.75 -15.01 -6.48
N VAL A 159 5.56 -14.10 -5.51
CA VAL A 159 5.39 -14.52 -4.11
C VAL A 159 4.13 -15.37 -3.92
N ARG A 160 3.07 -15.14 -4.69
CA ARG A 160 1.87 -16.00 -4.66
C ARG A 160 2.19 -17.43 -5.08
N GLU A 161 3.06 -17.62 -6.08
CA GLU A 161 3.55 -18.96 -6.47
C GLU A 161 4.39 -19.60 -5.34
N GLU A 162 5.27 -18.81 -4.71
CA GLU A 162 6.14 -19.30 -3.61
C GLU A 162 5.37 -19.73 -2.36
N VAL A 163 4.14 -19.23 -2.18
CA VAL A 163 3.28 -19.58 -1.03
C VAL A 163 2.13 -20.54 -1.39
N ALA A 164 2.12 -21.07 -2.62
CA ALA A 164 1.01 -21.89 -3.11
C ALA A 164 0.73 -23.14 -2.25
N ASP A 165 1.76 -23.69 -1.61
CA ASP A 165 1.66 -24.84 -0.68
C ASP A 165 1.19 -24.44 0.73
N SER A 166 0.92 -23.15 0.95
CA SER A 166 0.44 -22.63 2.21
C SER A 166 -0.88 -21.89 2.03
N ASN A 167 -1.64 -21.75 3.11
CA ASN A 167 -2.92 -21.03 3.09
C ASN A 167 -2.70 -19.53 3.34
N VAL A 168 -1.69 -18.93 2.66
CA VAL A 168 -1.37 -17.49 2.71
C VAL A 168 -1.89 -16.82 1.45
N ARG A 169 -2.67 -15.74 1.61
CA ARG A 169 -3.20 -14.95 0.49
C ARG A 169 -2.27 -13.80 0.17
N VAL A 170 -1.95 -13.62 -1.11
CA VAL A 170 -1.19 -12.45 -1.59
C VAL A 170 -2.02 -11.75 -2.67
N ILE A 171 -2.40 -10.50 -2.41
CA ILE A 171 -3.42 -9.76 -3.15
C ILE A 171 -2.82 -8.46 -3.70
N THR A 172 -3.12 -8.13 -4.94
CA THR A 172 -2.84 -6.81 -5.51
C THR A 172 -4.10 -5.97 -5.52
N ILE A 173 -4.04 -4.76 -5.00
CA ILE A 173 -5.05 -3.73 -5.26
C ILE A 173 -4.41 -2.69 -6.17
N ALA A 174 -5.05 -2.41 -7.31
CA ALA A 174 -4.55 -1.51 -8.34
C ALA A 174 -5.51 -0.32 -8.54
N PRO A 175 -5.38 0.74 -7.71
CA PRO A 175 -6.21 1.93 -7.85
C PRO A 175 -5.92 2.70 -9.14
N GLY A 176 -6.97 3.33 -9.69
CA GLY A 176 -6.85 4.45 -10.61
C GLY A 176 -6.50 5.75 -9.89
N ALA A 177 -6.98 6.87 -10.41
CA ALA A 177 -6.84 8.15 -9.74
C ALA A 177 -7.68 8.19 -8.46
N VAL A 178 -7.04 8.55 -7.36
CA VAL A 178 -7.65 8.64 -6.03
C VAL A 178 -7.34 10.02 -5.45
N GLU A 179 -8.30 10.63 -4.78
CA GLU A 179 -8.08 11.90 -4.09
C GLU A 179 -7.18 11.69 -2.87
N THR A 180 -5.90 12.04 -2.99
CA THR A 180 -4.87 11.88 -1.96
C THR A 180 -3.75 12.90 -2.10
N GLU A 181 -2.88 12.97 -1.08
CA GLU A 181 -1.66 13.80 -1.11
C GLU A 181 -0.58 13.26 -2.10
N LEU A 182 -0.79 12.13 -2.77
CA LEU A 182 0.27 11.45 -3.52
C LEU A 182 0.89 12.33 -4.64
N LEU A 183 0.06 13.11 -5.33
CA LEU A 183 0.51 14.03 -6.39
C LEU A 183 1.40 15.16 -5.84
N SER A 184 1.24 15.53 -4.57
CA SER A 184 2.04 16.59 -3.94
C SER A 184 3.54 16.26 -3.87
N HIS A 185 3.93 15.00 -4.03
CA HIS A 185 5.34 14.59 -4.09
C HIS A 185 6.03 15.03 -5.39
N THR A 186 5.26 15.21 -6.48
CA THR A 186 5.78 15.69 -7.77
C THR A 186 6.23 17.14 -7.66
N THR A 187 7.40 17.45 -8.20
CA THR A 187 8.01 18.79 -8.10
C THR A 187 7.61 19.71 -9.26
N SER A 188 7.29 19.17 -10.43
CA SER A 188 6.89 19.94 -11.62
C SER A 188 5.44 20.43 -11.51
N GLU A 189 5.26 21.74 -11.46
CA GLU A 189 3.92 22.36 -11.39
C GLU A 189 3.10 22.15 -12.67
N ASP A 190 3.73 22.14 -13.85
CA ASP A 190 3.04 21.87 -15.12
C ASP A 190 2.47 20.44 -15.17
N ILE A 191 3.24 19.47 -14.69
CA ILE A 191 2.78 18.07 -14.60
C ILE A 191 1.64 17.94 -13.60
N LYS A 192 1.72 18.60 -12.44
CA LYS A 192 0.62 18.63 -11.46
C LYS A 192 -0.64 19.23 -12.06
N ALA A 193 -0.53 20.40 -12.71
CA ALA A 193 -1.67 21.07 -13.35
C ALA A 193 -2.30 20.18 -14.44
N GLY A 194 -1.49 19.51 -15.25
CA GLY A 194 -1.95 18.57 -16.26
C GLY A 194 -2.68 17.37 -15.63
N TYR A 195 -2.17 16.85 -14.53
CA TYR A 195 -2.79 15.73 -13.80
C TYR A 195 -4.14 16.15 -13.18
N GLU A 196 -4.23 17.33 -12.56
CA GLU A 196 -5.49 17.85 -12.01
C GLU A 196 -6.52 18.09 -13.13
N SER A 197 -6.12 18.70 -14.25
CA SER A 197 -7.01 18.86 -15.41
C SER A 197 -7.53 17.53 -15.95
N TRP A 198 -6.68 16.48 -15.94
CA TRP A 198 -7.09 15.13 -16.31
C TRP A 198 -8.11 14.55 -15.32
N LYS A 199 -7.92 14.72 -14.01
CA LYS A 199 -8.90 14.32 -12.97
C LYS A 199 -10.24 15.00 -13.20
N ASP A 200 -10.25 16.30 -13.48
CA ASP A 200 -11.47 17.07 -13.73
C ASP A 200 -12.21 16.57 -14.98
N SER A 201 -11.48 16.19 -16.03
CA SER A 201 -12.07 15.69 -17.28
C SER A 201 -12.89 14.40 -17.09
N MET A 202 -12.62 13.65 -16.03
CA MET A 202 -13.37 12.43 -15.67
C MET A 202 -14.63 12.74 -14.84
N GLY A 203 -14.84 13.99 -14.44
CA GLY A 203 -15.93 14.38 -13.54
C GLY A 203 -15.75 13.94 -12.09
N GLY A 204 -14.50 13.75 -11.68
CA GLY A 204 -14.07 13.32 -10.35
C GLY A 204 -13.38 11.99 -10.33
N VAL A 205 -12.75 11.69 -9.21
CA VAL A 205 -11.98 10.47 -8.93
C VAL A 205 -12.60 9.71 -7.75
N ILE A 206 -12.16 8.50 -7.52
CA ILE A 206 -12.57 7.72 -6.34
C ILE A 206 -11.88 8.23 -5.08
N SER A 207 -12.48 7.96 -3.94
CA SER A 207 -11.97 8.35 -2.62
C SER A 207 -11.02 7.31 -2.03
N ALA A 208 -10.27 7.70 -1.00
CA ALA A 208 -9.49 6.77 -0.20
C ALA A 208 -10.37 5.73 0.53
N ASP A 209 -11.61 6.10 0.88
CA ASP A 209 -12.58 5.21 1.51
C ASP A 209 -13.07 4.11 0.56
N ASP A 210 -13.22 4.39 -0.74
CA ASP A 210 -13.57 3.37 -1.75
C ASP A 210 -12.48 2.28 -1.82
N ILE A 211 -11.22 2.69 -1.71
CA ILE A 211 -10.09 1.74 -1.67
C ILE A 211 -10.08 0.96 -0.36
N ALA A 212 -10.27 1.63 0.78
CA ALA A 212 -10.31 0.97 2.09
C ALA A 212 -11.46 -0.04 2.19
N GLY A 213 -12.64 0.30 1.69
CA GLY A 213 -13.79 -0.62 1.58
C GLY A 213 -13.46 -1.85 0.72
N THR A 214 -12.81 -1.65 -0.42
CA THR A 214 -12.38 -2.74 -1.31
C THR A 214 -11.36 -3.67 -0.63
N ILE A 215 -10.41 -3.11 0.12
CA ILE A 215 -9.41 -3.88 0.88
C ILE A 215 -10.06 -4.69 1.98
N THR A 216 -10.95 -4.10 2.76
CA THR A 216 -11.66 -4.81 3.82
C THR A 216 -12.59 -5.90 3.27
N PHE A 217 -13.21 -5.67 2.11
CA PHE A 217 -13.96 -6.70 1.39
C PHE A 217 -13.06 -7.88 0.99
N ALA A 218 -11.91 -7.62 0.36
CA ALA A 218 -10.98 -8.67 -0.05
C ALA A 218 -10.44 -9.46 1.15
N TYR A 219 -10.10 -8.78 2.24
CA TYR A 219 -9.64 -9.40 3.48
C TYR A 219 -10.72 -10.26 4.13
N SER A 220 -11.99 -9.82 4.13
CA SER A 220 -13.10 -10.50 4.79
C SER A 220 -13.49 -11.85 4.14
N GLN A 221 -12.99 -12.14 2.95
CA GLN A 221 -13.28 -13.41 2.30
C GLN A 221 -12.73 -14.59 3.12
N PRO A 222 -13.36 -15.78 3.07
CA PRO A 222 -12.83 -16.97 3.72
C PRO A 222 -11.38 -17.24 3.33
N GLN A 223 -10.56 -17.73 4.27
CA GLN A 223 -9.10 -17.86 4.07
C GLN A 223 -8.72 -18.71 2.82
N HIS A 224 -9.54 -19.66 2.43
CA HIS A 224 -9.32 -20.49 1.23
C HIS A 224 -9.70 -19.76 -0.09
N VAL A 225 -10.25 -18.53 0.00
CA VAL A 225 -10.59 -17.70 -1.16
C VAL A 225 -9.58 -16.58 -1.29
N CYS A 226 -8.81 -16.57 -2.35
CA CYS A 226 -7.87 -15.49 -2.67
C CYS A 226 -8.38 -14.69 -3.87
N ILE A 227 -8.81 -13.47 -3.62
CA ILE A 227 -9.00 -12.48 -4.71
C ILE A 227 -7.60 -12.02 -5.11
N ARG A 228 -7.11 -12.48 -6.25
CA ARG A 228 -5.70 -12.24 -6.64
C ARG A 228 -5.41 -10.80 -6.96
N GLU A 229 -6.37 -10.13 -7.59
CA GLU A 229 -6.24 -8.74 -8.00
C GLU A 229 -7.59 -8.04 -8.06
N ILE A 230 -7.62 -6.76 -7.65
CA ILE A 230 -8.74 -5.85 -7.90
C ILE A 230 -8.19 -4.58 -8.53
N VAL A 231 -8.67 -4.26 -9.73
CA VAL A 231 -8.47 -2.95 -10.36
C VAL A 231 -9.71 -2.12 -10.07
N ILE A 232 -9.53 -0.94 -9.48
CA ILE A 232 -10.64 -0.06 -9.09
C ILE A 232 -10.33 1.38 -9.49
N ALA A 233 -11.24 2.00 -10.23
CA ALA A 233 -11.09 3.35 -10.74
C ALA A 233 -12.45 4.04 -10.85
N ALA A 234 -12.45 5.35 -11.06
CA ALA A 234 -13.67 6.07 -11.39
C ALA A 234 -14.27 5.51 -12.69
N THR A 235 -15.61 5.43 -12.77
CA THR A 235 -16.32 4.84 -13.92
C THR A 235 -15.95 5.50 -15.25
N ARG A 236 -15.63 6.80 -15.23
CA ARG A 236 -15.24 7.56 -16.42
C ARG A 236 -13.74 7.58 -16.69
N GLN A 237 -12.93 6.98 -15.82
CA GLN A 237 -11.50 6.89 -16.05
C GLN A 237 -11.24 5.94 -17.22
N GLN A 238 -10.63 6.46 -18.28
CA GLN A 238 -10.22 5.63 -19.41
C GLN A 238 -9.17 4.60 -18.96
N PRO A 239 -9.28 3.35 -19.45
CA PRO A 239 -8.35 2.28 -19.10
C PRO A 239 -6.95 2.55 -19.66
#